data_1afe1a4aa01b4bc0643232cdd7865031
#
_entry.id   1afe1a4aa01b4bc0643232cdd7865031
#
_cell.length_a   1.000
_cell.length_b   1.000
_cell.length_c   1.000
_cell.angle_alpha   90.00
_cell.angle_beta   90.00
_cell.angle_gamma   90.00
#
_symmetry.space_group_name_H-M   'P 1'
#
loop_
_entity.id
_entity.type
_entity.pdbx_description
1 polymer ?
#
loop_
_entity_poly.entity_id
_entity_poly.type
_entity_poly.pdbx_seq_one_letter_code
_entity_poly.pdbx_strand_id
1 'polypeptide(L)'
;MTRPIVNIHEVSLVPRPAEFAPEGPAAEHFALSSAQLARPLGAKKLGYGLCALPPGKAGYPFHSHRENEEMFLVLQGSGEVRIGAETYPIREGDLIACPPGGPETAHQIRNTGTAELRYLAVSTRLGPEICEYPDSGKFGVYAELAPGKDGKPGYFYFMGRPEQQLDYWAGEGGNPG
;
A
#
# COMPACT_ATOMS: atom_id res chain seq x y z
N MET A 1 25.00 -11.27 -11.23
CA MET A 1 23.54 -11.33 -11.41
C MET A 1 22.95 -11.79 -10.09
N THR A 2 21.98 -11.09 -9.56
CA THR A 2 21.23 -11.52 -8.39
C THR A 2 20.45 -12.80 -8.72
N ARG A 3 20.42 -13.76 -7.81
CA ARG A 3 19.64 -14.99 -7.98
C ARG A 3 18.14 -14.61 -8.15
N PRO A 4 17.45 -15.05 -9.22
CA PRO A 4 16.08 -14.63 -9.49
C PRO A 4 15.03 -15.47 -8.73
N ILE A 5 15.43 -16.13 -7.64
CA ILE A 5 14.61 -17.05 -6.86
C ILE A 5 14.83 -16.75 -5.38
N VAL A 6 13.74 -16.68 -4.62
CA VAL A 6 13.73 -16.61 -3.16
C VAL A 6 12.70 -17.59 -2.61
N ASN A 7 13.05 -18.28 -1.54
CA ASN A 7 12.07 -19.07 -0.80
C ASN A 7 11.42 -18.15 0.24
N ILE A 8 10.10 -18.01 0.17
CA ILE A 8 9.35 -17.12 1.06
C ILE A 8 9.42 -17.51 2.54
N HIS A 9 9.70 -18.77 2.84
CA HIS A 9 9.89 -19.26 4.22
C HIS A 9 11.25 -18.88 4.81
N GLU A 10 12.21 -18.47 3.97
CA GLU A 10 13.54 -18.01 4.37
C GLU A 10 13.65 -16.48 4.47
N VAL A 11 12.56 -15.77 4.16
CA VAL A 11 12.52 -14.30 4.16
C VAL A 11 12.25 -13.78 5.57
N SER A 12 13.18 -12.98 6.07
CA SER A 12 12.97 -12.23 7.31
C SER A 12 12.07 -11.01 7.05
N LEU A 13 11.00 -10.89 7.83
CA LEU A 13 10.15 -9.72 7.82
C LEU A 13 10.69 -8.70 8.82
N VAL A 14 10.66 -7.43 8.44
CA VAL A 14 11.08 -6.33 9.31
C VAL A 14 9.88 -5.44 9.65
N PRO A 15 9.77 -4.94 10.87
CA PRO A 15 8.76 -3.95 11.23
C PRO A 15 8.86 -2.73 10.31
N ARG A 16 7.75 -2.03 10.13
CA ARG A 16 7.73 -0.75 9.42
C ARG A 16 8.75 0.21 10.06
N PRO A 17 9.62 0.88 9.26
CA PRO A 17 10.56 1.85 9.76
C PRO A 17 9.88 2.92 10.61
N ALA A 18 10.56 3.40 11.67
CA ALA A 18 9.97 4.32 12.65
C ALA A 18 9.45 5.61 12.01
N GLU A 19 10.14 6.13 11.00
CA GLU A 19 9.74 7.32 10.25
C GLU A 19 8.44 7.19 9.46
N PHE A 20 7.96 5.96 9.25
CA PHE A 20 6.70 5.64 8.57
C PHE A 20 5.73 4.90 9.48
N ALA A 21 6.10 4.69 10.73
CA ALA A 21 5.24 4.00 11.68
C ALA A 21 4.06 4.89 12.09
N PRO A 22 2.87 4.31 12.32
CA PRO A 22 1.76 5.08 12.83
C PRO A 22 2.04 5.56 14.26
N GLU A 23 1.62 6.78 14.55
CA GLU A 23 1.74 7.39 15.88
C GLU A 23 0.36 7.67 16.49
N GLY A 24 0.34 7.96 17.79
CA GLY A 24 -0.87 8.29 18.53
C GLY A 24 -1.96 7.21 18.40
N PRO A 25 -3.24 7.58 18.23
CA PRO A 25 -4.35 6.63 18.14
C PRO A 25 -4.22 5.64 16.98
N ALA A 26 -3.53 6.01 15.88
CA ALA A 26 -3.31 5.11 14.75
C ALA A 26 -2.44 3.91 15.12
N ALA A 27 -1.50 4.05 16.05
CA ALA A 27 -0.64 2.94 16.51
C ALA A 27 -1.44 1.83 17.22
N GLU A 28 -2.62 2.14 17.74
CA GLU A 28 -3.52 1.15 18.34
C GLU A 28 -4.16 0.23 17.29
N HIS A 29 -4.29 0.69 16.05
CA HIS A 29 -5.00 -0.01 14.99
C HIS A 29 -4.08 -0.61 13.93
N PHE A 30 -2.91 -0.03 13.73
CA PHE A 30 -2.02 -0.41 12.63
C PHE A 30 -0.67 -0.93 13.12
N ALA A 31 -0.28 -2.09 12.61
CA ALA A 31 1.07 -2.64 12.74
C ALA A 31 1.34 -3.59 11.57
N LEU A 32 2.56 -3.55 11.06
CA LEU A 32 2.98 -4.37 9.91
C LEU A 32 4.47 -4.69 10.03
N SER A 33 4.80 -5.96 9.83
CA SER A 33 6.13 -6.39 9.41
C SER A 33 6.09 -6.83 7.97
N SER A 34 7.08 -6.47 7.16
CA SER A 34 7.06 -6.78 5.73
C SER A 34 8.45 -7.02 5.16
N ALA A 35 8.48 -7.63 3.97
CA ALA A 35 9.66 -7.74 3.14
C ALA A 35 9.31 -7.45 1.68
N GLN A 36 9.98 -6.48 1.08
CA GLN A 36 9.85 -6.16 -0.33
C GLN A 36 10.71 -7.12 -1.16
N LEU A 37 10.09 -7.86 -2.08
CA LEU A 37 10.74 -8.89 -2.88
C LEU A 37 10.91 -8.50 -4.35
N ALA A 38 10.04 -7.66 -4.86
CA ALA A 38 9.98 -7.33 -6.28
C ALA A 38 11.27 -6.72 -6.82
N ARG A 39 11.77 -5.65 -6.20
CA ARG A 39 12.99 -4.96 -6.64
C ARG A 39 14.24 -5.83 -6.54
N PRO A 40 14.51 -6.53 -5.42
CA PRO A 40 15.63 -7.45 -5.32
C PRO A 40 15.64 -8.56 -6.37
N LEU A 41 14.45 -9.02 -6.79
CA LEU A 41 14.28 -10.04 -7.82
C LEU A 41 14.25 -9.48 -9.25
N GLY A 42 14.38 -8.16 -9.42
CA GLY A 42 14.48 -7.51 -10.73
C GLY A 42 13.13 -7.21 -11.41
N ALA A 43 12.02 -7.26 -10.70
CA ALA A 43 10.70 -6.90 -11.24
C ALA A 43 10.67 -5.42 -11.66
N LYS A 44 9.99 -5.13 -12.77
CA LYS A 44 9.86 -3.79 -13.35
C LYS A 44 8.45 -3.22 -13.25
N LYS A 45 7.45 -4.06 -13.53
CA LYS A 45 6.04 -3.66 -13.63
C LYS A 45 5.16 -4.23 -12.52
N LEU A 46 5.71 -5.13 -11.72
CA LEU A 46 5.02 -5.72 -10.56
C LEU A 46 5.70 -5.29 -9.25
N GLY A 47 4.88 -4.97 -8.27
CA GLY A 47 5.24 -4.92 -6.86
C GLY A 47 4.85 -6.23 -6.21
N TYR A 48 5.70 -6.82 -5.39
CA TYR A 48 5.29 -7.93 -4.54
C TYR A 48 6.17 -8.01 -3.30
N GLY A 49 5.58 -8.50 -2.23
CA GLY A 49 6.23 -8.63 -0.95
C GLY A 49 5.41 -9.44 0.04
N LEU A 50 6.04 -9.83 1.11
CA LEU A 50 5.38 -10.50 2.22
C LEU A 50 4.97 -9.49 3.27
N CYS A 51 3.81 -9.72 3.86
CA CYS A 51 3.25 -8.94 4.95
C CYS A 51 2.85 -9.86 6.11
N ALA A 52 3.05 -9.39 7.32
CA ALA A 52 2.60 -10.06 8.54
C ALA A 52 1.93 -9.04 9.48
N LEU A 53 0.76 -9.39 9.95
CA LEU A 53 -0.05 -8.59 10.87
C LEU A 53 -0.19 -9.31 12.21
N PRO A 54 0.18 -8.68 13.32
CA PRO A 54 -0.15 -9.23 14.63
C PRO A 54 -1.66 -9.21 14.90
N PRO A 55 -2.17 -10.00 15.84
CA PRO A 55 -3.58 -10.02 16.20
C PRO A 55 -4.15 -8.62 16.48
N GLY A 56 -5.36 -8.35 16.01
CA GLY A 56 -6.08 -7.09 16.20
C GLY A 56 -5.63 -5.94 15.29
N LYS A 57 -4.63 -6.12 14.44
CA LYS A 57 -4.04 -5.04 13.63
C LYS A 57 -4.42 -5.13 12.16
N ALA A 58 -4.44 -3.96 11.51
CA ALA A 58 -4.43 -3.80 10.05
C ALA A 58 -3.03 -3.34 9.61
N GLY A 59 -2.66 -3.64 8.36
CA GLY A 59 -1.38 -3.22 7.80
C GLY A 59 -1.43 -1.80 7.24
N TYR A 60 -2.55 -1.46 6.62
CA TYR A 60 -2.76 -0.20 5.90
C TYR A 60 -4.16 0.36 6.21
N PRO A 61 -4.37 1.68 6.04
CA PRO A 61 -5.70 2.27 6.05
C PRO A 61 -6.60 1.64 4.98
N PHE A 62 -7.90 1.76 5.12
CA PHE A 62 -8.86 1.44 4.06
C PHE A 62 -8.63 2.38 2.87
N HIS A 63 -8.31 1.81 1.68
CA HIS A 63 -7.87 2.60 0.52
C HIS A 63 -8.18 1.91 -0.79
N SER A 64 -8.25 2.70 -1.86
CA SER A 64 -8.35 2.26 -3.24
C SER A 64 -7.23 2.84 -4.10
N HIS A 65 -7.00 2.22 -5.25
CA HIS A 65 -6.05 2.61 -6.28
C HIS A 65 -6.78 2.95 -7.57
N ARG A 66 -6.46 4.07 -8.22
CA ARG A 66 -7.11 4.46 -9.47
C ARG A 66 -6.54 3.72 -10.69
N GLU A 67 -5.25 3.41 -10.68
CA GLU A 67 -4.53 2.77 -11.77
C GLU A 67 -4.06 1.35 -11.43
N ASN A 68 -3.57 1.14 -10.21
CA ASN A 68 -2.96 -0.12 -9.87
C ASN A 68 -3.98 -1.16 -9.41
N GLU A 69 -3.78 -2.37 -9.87
CA GLU A 69 -4.48 -3.55 -9.42
C GLU A 69 -3.67 -4.25 -8.34
N GLU A 70 -4.32 -4.68 -7.28
CA GLU A 70 -3.70 -5.46 -6.22
C GLU A 70 -4.35 -6.84 -6.08
N MET A 71 -3.56 -7.81 -5.66
CA MET A 71 -4.07 -9.09 -5.20
C MET A 71 -3.31 -9.54 -3.96
N PHE A 72 -4.01 -10.29 -3.11
CA PHE A 72 -3.40 -10.86 -1.91
C PHE A 72 -3.67 -12.36 -1.84
N LEU A 73 -2.64 -13.12 -1.48
CA LEU A 73 -2.77 -14.54 -1.17
C LEU A 73 -2.48 -14.75 0.32
N VAL A 74 -3.46 -15.25 1.07
CA VAL A 74 -3.28 -15.57 2.48
C VAL A 74 -2.43 -16.83 2.61
N LEU A 75 -1.27 -16.69 3.26
CA LEU A 75 -0.29 -17.76 3.41
C LEU A 75 -0.39 -18.48 4.76
N GLN A 76 -0.92 -17.79 5.78
CA GLN A 76 -1.03 -18.32 7.14
C GLN A 76 -2.01 -17.48 7.95
N GLY A 77 -2.75 -18.12 8.85
CA GLY A 77 -3.64 -17.44 9.78
C GLY A 77 -5.01 -17.15 9.19
N SER A 78 -5.76 -16.29 9.87
CA SER A 78 -7.11 -15.89 9.49
C SER A 78 -7.37 -14.45 9.91
N GLY A 79 -8.35 -13.82 9.28
CA GLY A 79 -8.73 -12.45 9.55
C GLY A 79 -9.97 -12.08 8.75
N GLU A 80 -10.05 -10.82 8.38
CA GLU A 80 -11.08 -10.30 7.50
C GLU A 80 -10.49 -9.33 6.47
N VAL A 81 -11.15 -9.21 5.33
CA VAL A 81 -10.94 -8.16 4.34
C VAL A 81 -12.22 -7.37 4.16
N ARG A 82 -12.15 -6.05 4.33
CA ARG A 82 -13.19 -5.12 3.93
C ARG A 82 -12.94 -4.71 2.49
N ILE A 83 -13.97 -4.81 1.63
CA ILE A 83 -13.96 -4.33 0.23
C ILE A 83 -15.23 -3.50 0.02
N GLY A 84 -15.06 -2.21 -0.28
CA GLY A 84 -16.19 -1.29 -0.37
C GLY A 84 -17.01 -1.28 0.92
N ALA A 85 -18.28 -1.64 0.82
CA ALA A 85 -19.22 -1.71 1.95
C ALA A 85 -19.24 -3.08 2.65
N GLU A 86 -18.62 -4.11 2.06
CA GLU A 86 -18.73 -5.48 2.53
C GLU A 86 -17.46 -5.92 3.28
N THR A 87 -17.64 -6.86 4.21
CA THR A 87 -16.51 -7.48 4.94
C THR A 87 -16.61 -8.99 4.82
N TYR A 88 -15.51 -9.62 4.45
CA TYR A 88 -15.41 -11.05 4.21
C TYR A 88 -14.38 -11.68 5.16
N PRO A 89 -14.70 -12.82 5.80
CA PRO A 89 -13.69 -13.59 6.51
C PRO A 89 -12.67 -14.17 5.52
N ILE A 90 -11.41 -14.18 5.92
CA ILE A 90 -10.31 -14.73 5.14
C ILE A 90 -9.48 -15.72 5.95
N ARG A 91 -8.90 -16.70 5.27
CA ARG A 91 -8.05 -17.73 5.87
C ARG A 91 -6.96 -18.18 4.89
N GLU A 92 -6.06 -19.00 5.38
CA GLU A 92 -5.00 -19.61 4.57
C GLU A 92 -5.56 -20.23 3.28
N GLY A 93 -4.91 -19.92 2.16
CA GLY A 93 -5.29 -20.34 0.80
C GLY A 93 -6.23 -19.39 0.07
N ASP A 94 -6.83 -18.41 0.74
CA ASP A 94 -7.71 -17.45 0.08
C ASP A 94 -6.93 -16.47 -0.80
N LEU A 95 -7.46 -16.26 -2.01
CA LEU A 95 -6.98 -15.28 -2.98
C LEU A 95 -7.98 -14.11 -3.05
N ILE A 96 -7.47 -12.92 -2.86
CA ILE A 96 -8.25 -11.68 -2.81
C ILE A 96 -7.87 -10.82 -4.01
N ALA A 97 -8.84 -10.39 -4.81
CA ALA A 97 -8.65 -9.47 -5.93
C ALA A 97 -9.14 -8.07 -5.53
N CYS A 98 -8.30 -7.08 -5.79
CA CYS A 98 -8.58 -5.67 -5.54
C CYS A 98 -8.30 -4.89 -6.85
N PRO A 99 -9.29 -4.84 -7.77
CA PRO A 99 -9.14 -4.10 -9.02
C PRO A 99 -9.03 -2.59 -8.78
N PRO A 100 -8.49 -1.83 -9.73
CA PRO A 100 -8.49 -0.38 -9.67
C PRO A 100 -9.92 0.17 -9.65
N GLY A 101 -10.10 1.30 -8.97
CA GLY A 101 -11.42 1.95 -8.87
C GLY A 101 -11.46 3.01 -7.79
N GLY A 102 -12.67 3.36 -7.37
CA GLY A 102 -12.93 4.34 -6.32
C GLY A 102 -13.23 3.71 -4.95
N PRO A 103 -14.05 4.41 -4.15
CA PRO A 103 -14.42 3.92 -2.81
C PRO A 103 -15.07 2.52 -2.79
N GLU A 104 -15.70 2.14 -3.89
CA GLU A 104 -16.36 0.83 -4.06
C GLU A 104 -15.37 -0.34 -4.16
N THR A 105 -14.14 -0.07 -4.58
CA THR A 105 -13.04 -1.05 -4.65
C THR A 105 -12.03 -0.89 -3.51
N ALA A 106 -12.23 0.09 -2.66
CA ALA A 106 -11.35 0.30 -1.51
C ALA A 106 -11.30 -0.95 -0.64
N HIS A 107 -10.14 -1.26 -0.10
CA HIS A 107 -9.93 -2.48 0.66
C HIS A 107 -9.03 -2.28 1.88
N GLN A 108 -9.17 -3.18 2.85
CA GLN A 108 -8.33 -3.26 4.05
C GLN A 108 -8.34 -4.68 4.59
N ILE A 109 -7.15 -5.24 4.79
CA ILE A 109 -6.97 -6.52 5.49
C ILE A 109 -6.71 -6.23 6.97
N ARG A 110 -7.43 -6.95 7.83
CA ARG A 110 -7.30 -6.91 9.28
C ARG A 110 -7.14 -8.31 9.85
N ASN A 111 -6.21 -8.46 10.76
CA ASN A 111 -6.07 -9.70 11.52
C ASN A 111 -7.07 -9.69 12.67
N THR A 112 -8.16 -10.45 12.54
CA THR A 112 -9.17 -10.67 13.61
C THR A 112 -8.97 -12.00 14.31
N GLY A 113 -7.95 -12.77 13.93
CA GLY A 113 -7.55 -14.01 14.56
C GLY A 113 -6.70 -13.80 15.82
N THR A 114 -6.27 -14.92 16.42
CA THR A 114 -5.44 -14.95 17.62
C THR A 114 -3.95 -15.23 17.34
N ALA A 115 -3.63 -15.59 16.11
CA ALA A 115 -2.26 -15.82 15.62
C ALA A 115 -1.89 -14.78 14.57
N GLU A 116 -0.62 -14.71 14.19
CA GLU A 116 -0.14 -13.85 13.11
C GLU A 116 -0.82 -14.20 11.78
N LEU A 117 -1.31 -13.17 11.06
CA LEU A 117 -1.83 -13.31 9.71
C LEU A 117 -0.74 -12.93 8.72
N ARG A 118 -0.35 -13.86 7.84
CA ARG A 118 0.64 -13.64 6.78
C ARG A 118 0.01 -13.73 5.41
N TYR A 119 0.40 -12.82 4.52
CA TYR A 119 -0.04 -12.84 3.13
C TYR A 119 1.05 -12.35 2.18
N LEU A 120 0.99 -12.84 0.95
CA LEU A 120 1.70 -12.29 -0.19
C LEU A 120 0.84 -11.15 -0.76
N ALA A 121 1.41 -9.96 -0.87
CA ALA A 121 0.83 -8.85 -1.59
C ALA A 121 1.47 -8.75 -2.98
N VAL A 122 0.67 -8.58 -4.01
CA VAL A 122 1.10 -8.36 -5.39
C VAL A 122 0.33 -7.17 -5.94
N SER A 123 1.02 -6.29 -6.65
CA SER A 123 0.41 -5.14 -7.32
C SER A 123 1.01 -4.92 -8.70
N THR A 124 0.28 -4.28 -9.59
CA THR A 124 0.89 -3.58 -10.73
C THR A 124 1.68 -2.38 -10.23
N ARG A 125 2.55 -1.82 -11.08
CA ARG A 125 3.31 -0.60 -10.80
C ARG A 125 3.17 0.34 -11.98
N LEU A 126 1.97 0.87 -12.11
CA LEU A 126 1.62 1.88 -13.08
C LEU A 126 1.68 3.26 -12.42
N GLY A 127 1.98 4.28 -13.17
CA GLY A 127 2.04 5.63 -12.65
C GLY A 127 1.78 6.67 -13.73
N PRO A 128 1.34 7.87 -13.33
CA PRO A 128 1.09 8.32 -11.95
C PRO A 128 -0.09 7.59 -11.29
N GLU A 129 -0.04 7.42 -9.97
CA GLU A 129 -1.06 6.73 -9.18
C GLU A 129 -1.81 7.70 -8.27
N ILE A 130 -3.09 7.49 -8.10
CA ILE A 130 -3.91 8.15 -7.09
C ILE A 130 -4.48 7.09 -6.14
N CYS A 131 -4.14 7.21 -4.86
CA CYS A 131 -4.73 6.40 -3.79
C CYS A 131 -5.77 7.22 -3.04
N GLU A 132 -6.96 6.69 -2.84
CA GLU A 132 -8.00 7.32 -2.03
C GLU A 132 -8.17 6.59 -0.70
N TYR A 133 -8.51 7.32 0.35
CA TYR A 133 -8.70 6.83 1.71
C TYR A 133 -10.09 7.23 2.21
N PRO A 134 -11.14 6.46 1.87
CA PRO A 134 -12.54 6.87 2.11
C PRO A 134 -12.86 7.18 3.58
N ASP A 135 -12.29 6.41 4.53
CA ASP A 135 -12.58 6.62 5.96
C ASP A 135 -12.05 7.96 6.50
N SER A 136 -11.02 8.54 5.87
CA SER A 136 -10.41 9.81 6.31
C SER A 136 -10.62 10.96 5.33
N GLY A 137 -11.24 10.69 4.17
CA GLY A 137 -11.51 11.69 3.13
C GLY A 137 -10.25 12.29 2.49
N LYS A 138 -9.10 11.64 2.64
CA LYS A 138 -7.84 12.10 2.02
C LYS A 138 -7.53 11.29 0.76
N PHE A 139 -6.63 11.82 -0.06
CA PHE A 139 -6.06 11.13 -1.20
C PHE A 139 -4.55 11.38 -1.27
N GLY A 140 -3.85 10.46 -1.91
CA GLY A 140 -2.42 10.58 -2.19
C GLY A 140 -2.16 10.50 -3.69
N VAL A 141 -1.21 11.28 -4.19
CA VAL A 141 -0.73 11.21 -5.56
C VAL A 141 0.72 10.74 -5.54
N TYR A 142 1.01 9.76 -6.36
CA TYR A 142 2.33 9.19 -6.52
C TYR A 142 2.79 9.24 -7.96
N ALA A 143 4.03 9.66 -8.21
CA ALA A 143 4.66 9.49 -9.51
C ALA A 143 6.16 9.18 -9.35
N GLU A 144 6.65 8.19 -10.09
CA GLU A 144 8.09 8.02 -10.27
C GLU A 144 8.58 9.08 -11.25
N LEU A 145 9.60 9.82 -10.84
CA LEU A 145 10.25 10.83 -11.67
C LEU A 145 11.52 10.25 -12.29
N ALA A 146 12.01 10.90 -13.33
CA ALA A 146 13.30 10.55 -13.90
C ALA A 146 14.38 10.58 -12.81
N PRO A 147 15.39 9.70 -12.87
CA PRO A 147 16.49 9.71 -11.93
C PRO A 147 17.17 11.09 -11.87
N GLY A 148 17.46 11.54 -10.67
CA GLY A 148 18.23 12.75 -10.45
C GLY A 148 19.68 12.62 -10.96
N LYS A 149 20.47 13.70 -10.85
CA LYS A 149 21.89 13.72 -11.25
C LYS A 149 22.75 12.69 -10.49
N ASP A 150 22.31 12.26 -9.31
CA ASP A 150 22.92 11.22 -8.48
C ASP A 150 22.50 9.79 -8.91
N GLY A 151 21.69 9.65 -9.97
CA GLY A 151 21.17 8.37 -10.48
C GLY A 151 20.10 7.72 -9.62
N LYS A 152 19.65 8.38 -8.55
CA LYS A 152 18.58 7.85 -7.71
C LYS A 152 17.20 8.18 -8.29
N PRO A 153 16.22 7.24 -8.20
CA PRO A 153 14.86 7.51 -8.60
C PRO A 153 14.29 8.72 -7.82
N GLY A 154 13.72 9.65 -8.53
CA GLY A 154 12.91 10.72 -7.95
C GLY A 154 11.48 10.23 -7.72
N TYR A 155 10.82 10.83 -6.75
CA TYR A 155 9.40 10.58 -6.50
C TYR A 155 8.69 11.91 -6.28
N PHE A 156 7.55 12.07 -6.95
CA PHE A 156 6.55 13.05 -6.54
C PHE A 156 5.61 12.35 -5.57
N TYR A 157 5.34 12.98 -4.46
CA TYR A 157 4.39 12.52 -3.46
C TYR A 157 3.61 13.70 -2.89
N PHE A 158 2.29 13.59 -2.92
CA PHE A 158 1.40 14.53 -2.26
C PHE A 158 0.33 13.75 -1.50
N MET A 159 0.01 14.20 -0.30
CA MET A 159 -1.11 13.69 0.50
C MET A 159 -1.93 14.88 0.95
N GLY A 160 -3.23 14.90 0.65
CA GLY A 160 -4.11 16.00 0.98
C GLY A 160 -5.57 15.62 1.00
N ARG A 161 -6.41 16.64 1.08
CA ARG A 161 -7.87 16.54 0.97
C ARG A 161 -8.39 17.46 -0.12
N PRO A 162 -9.60 17.17 -0.68
CA PRO A 162 -10.19 18.03 -1.71
C PRO A 162 -10.36 19.50 -1.27
N GLU A 163 -10.58 19.76 0.02
CA GLU A 163 -10.75 21.12 0.58
C GLU A 163 -9.46 21.97 0.50
N GLN A 164 -8.31 21.34 0.23
CA GLN A 164 -7.02 22.03 0.01
C GLN A 164 -6.83 22.47 -1.44
N GLN A 165 -7.86 22.32 -2.29
CA GLN A 165 -7.82 22.78 -3.67
C GLN A 165 -7.57 24.27 -3.76
N LEU A 166 -6.59 24.67 -4.55
CA LEU A 166 -6.35 26.05 -4.92
C LEU A 166 -7.18 26.42 -6.16
N ASP A 167 -7.49 27.71 -6.29
CA ASP A 167 -7.97 28.24 -7.56
C ASP A 167 -6.91 28.06 -8.65
N TYR A 168 -7.34 27.81 -9.89
CA TYR A 168 -6.44 27.56 -11.02
C TYR A 168 -5.42 28.69 -11.23
N TRP A 169 -5.84 29.94 -10.95
CA TRP A 169 -5.02 31.14 -11.15
C TRP A 169 -4.31 31.60 -9.87
N ALA A 170 -4.44 30.88 -8.78
CA ALA A 170 -3.82 31.25 -7.50
C ALA A 170 -2.30 31.32 -7.63
N GLY A 171 -1.75 32.53 -7.44
CA GLY A 171 -0.30 32.79 -7.52
C GLY A 171 0.25 33.11 -8.91
N GLU A 172 -0.58 33.04 -9.97
CA GLU A 172 -0.13 33.26 -11.36
C GLU A 172 -0.05 34.73 -11.78
N GLY A 173 -0.44 35.68 -10.91
CA GLY A 173 -0.43 37.13 -11.19
C GLY A 173 0.92 37.82 -10.98
N GLY A 174 2.01 37.09 -10.72
CA GLY A 174 3.36 37.63 -10.58
C GLY A 174 4.04 37.88 -11.92
N ASN A 175 4.80 38.98 -12.04
CA ASN A 175 5.63 39.25 -13.21
C ASN A 175 6.56 38.04 -13.47
N PRO A 176 6.57 37.47 -14.69
CA PRO A 176 7.61 36.50 -15.03
C PRO A 176 8.96 37.22 -15.01
N GLY A 177 9.81 36.84 -14.01
CA GLY A 177 11.19 37.28 -13.92
C GLY A 177 12.09 36.66 -15.00
#